data_eac276fb1894daf9350a3f6a45de35c7
#
_entry.id   eac276fb1894daf9350a3f6a45de35c7
#
_cell.length_a   1.000
_cell.length_b   1.000
_cell.length_c   1.000
_cell.angle_alpha   90.00
_cell.angle_beta   90.00
_cell.angle_gamma   90.00
#
_symmetry.space_group_name_H-M   'P 1'
#
loop_
_entity.id
_entity.type
_entity.pdbx_description
1 polymer ?
#
loop_
_entity_poly.entity_id
_entity_poly.type
_entity_poly.pdbx_seq_one_letter_code
_entity_poly.pdbx_strand_id
1 'polypeptide(L)'
;MKAGVDFSKPIIAFSIYSRVTHKIYPIDKMKELVKHLINKYDAQIIFFFSPEQKEAIQKIHKEMENNKNIFSSIETPTIKDLVPFLENCDYYIGNEGGARHLAQGIGIPTFAIFNPSAELKEWLPFPSEKNMGISPIDMIEKKSLPLEKFNKMSPEEQFSLIDLETIKQMSDELIEKNKRK
;
A
#
# COMPACT_ATOMS: atom_id res chain seq x y z
N MET A 1 4.56 -15.54 13.12
CA MET A 1 5.67 -14.74 12.60
C MET A 1 6.88 -14.92 13.51
N LYS A 2 7.90 -15.73 13.12
CA LYS A 2 9.14 -15.93 13.91
C LYS A 2 10.37 -15.26 13.26
N ALA A 3 10.16 -14.26 12.40
CA ALA A 3 11.22 -13.69 11.58
C ALA A 3 11.89 -12.44 12.18
N GLY A 4 11.96 -12.33 13.50
CA GLY A 4 12.62 -11.18 14.14
C GLY A 4 11.78 -9.89 14.17
N VAL A 5 10.46 -9.99 13.97
CA VAL A 5 9.53 -8.86 14.08
C VAL A 5 9.38 -8.44 15.54
N ASP A 6 9.55 -7.17 15.81
CA ASP A 6 9.37 -6.54 17.11
C ASP A 6 7.96 -5.99 17.26
N PHE A 7 7.12 -6.63 18.05
CA PHE A 7 5.72 -6.27 18.25
C PHE A 7 5.52 -4.98 19.08
N SER A 8 6.57 -4.36 19.57
CA SER A 8 6.51 -3.05 20.23
C SER A 8 6.48 -1.88 19.22
N LYS A 9 6.82 -2.16 17.96
CA LYS A 9 6.86 -1.19 16.88
C LYS A 9 5.65 -1.32 15.95
N PRO A 10 5.27 -0.25 15.22
CA PRO A 10 4.23 -0.36 14.20
C PRO A 10 4.59 -1.39 13.13
N ILE A 11 3.66 -2.28 12.81
CA ILE A 11 3.81 -3.32 11.79
C ILE A 11 2.88 -3.01 10.63
N ILE A 12 3.45 -2.78 9.46
CA ILE A 12 2.71 -2.41 8.26
C ILE A 12 2.76 -3.56 7.24
N ALA A 13 1.60 -4.14 6.93
CA ALA A 13 1.43 -4.98 5.76
C ALA A 13 1.48 -4.09 4.51
N PHE A 14 2.56 -4.18 3.74
CA PHE A 14 2.80 -3.27 2.63
C PHE A 14 2.65 -3.96 1.28
N SER A 15 1.63 -3.55 0.53
CA SER A 15 1.35 -4.05 -0.82
C SER A 15 2.13 -3.26 -1.87
N ILE A 16 3.42 -3.60 -2.05
CA ILE A 16 4.29 -2.93 -3.02
C ILE A 16 4.01 -3.37 -4.46
N TYR A 17 3.49 -4.59 -4.65
CA TYR A 17 3.10 -5.15 -5.93
C TYR A 17 1.61 -5.44 -6.04
N SER A 18 1.11 -5.55 -7.28
CA SER A 18 -0.19 -6.12 -7.62
C SER A 18 0.01 -7.27 -8.63
N ARG A 19 -0.93 -8.21 -8.69
CA ARG A 19 -0.93 -9.26 -9.73
C ARG A 19 -1.12 -8.70 -11.14
N VAL A 20 -1.67 -7.51 -11.23
CA VAL A 20 -2.00 -6.84 -12.49
C VAL A 20 -1.08 -5.63 -12.66
N THR A 21 -0.23 -5.65 -13.66
CA THR A 21 0.85 -4.67 -13.85
C THR A 21 0.35 -3.22 -13.91
N HIS A 22 -0.75 -2.96 -14.63
CA HIS A 22 -1.31 -1.61 -14.75
C HIS A 22 -1.97 -1.09 -13.45
N LYS A 23 -2.00 -1.90 -12.40
CA LYS A 23 -2.47 -1.54 -11.05
C LYS A 23 -1.34 -1.23 -10.08
N ILE A 24 -0.10 -1.24 -10.54
CA ILE A 24 1.07 -1.00 -9.70
C ILE A 24 1.42 0.49 -9.76
N TYR A 25 1.31 1.17 -8.63
CA TYR A 25 1.84 2.52 -8.49
C TYR A 25 3.38 2.50 -8.63
N PRO A 26 4.01 3.53 -9.21
CA PRO A 26 5.44 3.52 -9.52
C PRO A 26 6.30 3.05 -8.34
N ILE A 27 7.06 1.98 -8.58
CA ILE A 27 7.84 1.27 -7.54
C ILE A 27 8.83 2.20 -6.82
N ASP A 28 9.46 3.12 -7.53
CA ASP A 28 10.41 4.04 -6.89
C ASP A 28 9.72 4.98 -5.90
N LYS A 29 8.51 5.45 -6.21
CA LYS A 29 7.70 6.23 -5.27
C LYS A 29 7.26 5.37 -4.06
N MET A 30 6.95 4.07 -4.29
CA MET A 30 6.63 3.14 -3.21
C MET A 30 7.82 2.89 -2.28
N LYS A 31 9.04 2.78 -2.83
CA LYS A 31 10.27 2.70 -2.03
C LYS A 31 10.48 3.95 -1.17
N GLU A 32 10.23 5.13 -1.72
CA GLU A 32 10.34 6.38 -0.96
C GLU A 32 9.26 6.48 0.14
N LEU A 33 8.04 5.98 -0.10
CA LEU A 33 7.03 5.86 0.94
C LEU A 33 7.47 4.92 2.06
N VAL A 34 8.04 3.76 1.73
CA VAL A 34 8.58 2.82 2.72
C VAL A 34 9.66 3.47 3.57
N LYS A 35 10.61 4.18 2.95
CA LYS A 35 11.65 4.93 3.68
C LYS A 35 11.05 5.98 4.62
N HIS A 36 10.03 6.71 4.15
CA HIS A 36 9.32 7.69 4.97
C HIS A 36 8.69 7.05 6.21
N LEU A 37 7.97 5.95 6.04
CA LEU A 37 7.30 5.23 7.14
C LEU A 37 8.30 4.68 8.18
N ILE A 38 9.42 4.13 7.71
CA ILE A 38 10.49 3.66 8.60
C ILE A 38 11.10 4.82 9.37
N ASN A 39 11.47 5.90 8.69
CA ASN A 39 12.18 7.02 9.30
C ASN A 39 11.30 7.79 10.29
N LYS A 40 10.01 7.95 9.99
CA LYS A 40 9.10 8.75 10.80
C LYS A 40 8.53 7.98 11.99
N TYR A 41 8.23 6.70 11.81
CA TYR A 41 7.49 5.90 12.80
C TYR A 41 8.31 4.75 13.40
N ASP A 42 9.56 4.56 12.96
CA ASP A 42 10.35 3.35 13.24
C ASP A 42 9.56 2.06 12.91
N ALA A 43 8.73 2.15 11.85
CA ALA A 43 7.83 1.09 11.45
C ALA A 43 8.58 -0.10 10.86
N GLN A 44 8.02 -1.27 11.05
CA GLN A 44 8.43 -2.49 10.38
C GLN A 44 7.54 -2.75 9.18
N ILE A 45 8.14 -2.86 8.02
CA ILE A 45 7.44 -3.03 6.74
C ILE A 45 7.50 -4.49 6.33
N ILE A 46 6.36 -5.11 6.18
CA ILE A 46 6.29 -6.49 5.74
C ILE A 46 5.76 -6.54 4.31
N PHE A 47 6.64 -6.88 3.37
CA PHE A 47 6.24 -7.20 2.01
C PHE A 47 5.67 -8.61 1.99
N PHE A 48 4.38 -8.72 1.79
CA PHE A 48 3.71 -10.00 1.54
C PHE A 48 3.47 -10.17 0.04
N PHE A 49 3.52 -11.40 -0.43
CA PHE A 49 3.50 -11.68 -1.87
C PHE A 49 3.02 -13.10 -2.18
N SER A 50 2.55 -13.27 -3.40
CA SER A 50 2.32 -14.61 -3.97
C SER A 50 3.64 -15.20 -4.50
N PRO A 51 3.75 -16.54 -4.63
CA PRO A 51 4.99 -17.19 -5.05
C PRO A 51 5.62 -16.60 -6.32
N GLU A 52 4.79 -16.16 -7.28
CA GLU A 52 5.24 -15.60 -8.56
C GLU A 52 5.93 -14.24 -8.41
N GLN A 53 5.70 -13.54 -7.30
CA GLN A 53 6.25 -12.21 -7.03
C GLN A 53 7.54 -12.26 -6.22
N LYS A 54 7.96 -13.43 -5.76
CA LYS A 54 9.06 -13.62 -4.82
C LYS A 54 10.37 -12.97 -5.27
N GLU A 55 10.80 -13.25 -6.49
CA GLU A 55 12.06 -12.71 -7.02
C GLU A 55 12.04 -11.18 -7.11
N ALA A 56 10.91 -10.61 -7.56
CA ALA A 56 10.74 -9.17 -7.66
C ALA A 56 10.78 -8.50 -6.28
N ILE A 57 10.13 -9.08 -5.28
CA ILE A 57 10.13 -8.57 -3.89
C ILE A 57 11.54 -8.65 -3.29
N GLN A 58 12.26 -9.75 -3.49
CA GLN A 58 13.64 -9.90 -2.99
C GLN A 58 14.57 -8.90 -3.66
N LYS A 59 14.40 -8.66 -4.97
CA LYS A 59 15.17 -7.63 -5.70
C LYS A 59 14.93 -6.25 -5.09
N ILE A 60 13.69 -5.87 -4.84
CA ILE A 60 13.36 -4.57 -4.22
C ILE A 60 14.00 -4.45 -2.84
N HIS A 61 13.90 -5.49 -2.00
CA HIS A 61 14.53 -5.45 -0.67
C HIS A 61 16.04 -5.25 -0.76
N LYS A 62 16.71 -5.92 -1.71
CA LYS A 62 18.14 -5.73 -1.97
C LYS A 62 18.45 -4.30 -2.43
N GLU A 63 17.64 -3.73 -3.34
CA GLU A 63 17.76 -2.33 -3.79
C GLU A 63 17.56 -1.32 -2.66
N MET A 64 16.86 -1.72 -1.59
CA MET A 64 16.69 -0.94 -0.35
C MET A 64 17.73 -1.30 0.72
N GLU A 65 18.93 -1.75 0.29
CA GLU A 65 20.08 -2.03 1.13
C GLU A 65 19.84 -3.09 2.22
N ASN A 66 18.89 -4.02 2.00
CA ASN A 66 18.45 -5.01 2.97
C ASN A 66 18.13 -4.38 4.34
N ASN A 67 17.43 -3.26 4.33
CA ASN A 67 17.07 -2.54 5.54
C ASN A 67 16.42 -3.49 6.57
N LYS A 68 16.94 -3.50 7.79
CA LYS A 68 16.52 -4.41 8.87
C LYS A 68 15.05 -4.28 9.29
N ASN A 69 14.43 -3.15 8.99
CA ASN A 69 13.01 -2.91 9.26
C ASN A 69 12.11 -3.38 8.11
N ILE A 70 12.67 -4.00 7.05
CA ILE A 70 11.94 -4.56 5.92
C ILE A 70 12.01 -6.08 5.97
N PHE A 71 10.86 -6.73 5.94
CA PHE A 71 10.71 -8.19 5.95
C PHE A 71 10.14 -8.64 4.60
N SER A 72 10.88 -9.43 3.85
CA SER A 72 10.53 -9.90 2.50
C SER A 72 10.53 -11.42 2.38
N SER A 73 10.32 -12.12 3.48
CA SER A 73 10.31 -13.59 3.52
C SER A 73 8.91 -14.20 3.74
N ILE A 74 7.86 -13.37 3.78
CA ILE A 74 6.51 -13.83 4.09
C ILE A 74 5.74 -14.07 2.80
N GLU A 75 5.62 -15.34 2.43
CA GLU A 75 4.76 -15.80 1.35
C GLU A 75 3.33 -16.00 1.88
N THR A 76 2.36 -15.53 1.11
CA THR A 76 0.93 -15.72 1.38
C THR A 76 0.24 -16.33 0.15
N PRO A 77 0.49 -17.63 -0.13
CA PRO A 77 0.01 -18.25 -1.36
C PRO A 77 -1.52 -18.37 -1.42
N THR A 78 -2.18 -18.41 -0.29
CA THR A 78 -3.64 -18.52 -0.20
C THR A 78 -4.26 -17.48 0.73
N ILE A 79 -5.58 -17.29 0.63
CA ILE A 79 -6.36 -16.45 1.56
C ILE A 79 -6.23 -16.94 3.02
N LYS A 80 -6.10 -18.28 3.20
CA LYS A 80 -5.95 -18.87 4.54
C LYS A 80 -4.63 -18.47 5.21
N ASP A 81 -3.60 -18.18 4.42
CA ASP A 81 -2.32 -17.70 4.93
C ASP A 81 -2.33 -16.19 5.15
N LEU A 82 -3.06 -15.47 4.30
CA LEU A 82 -3.10 -14.03 4.30
C LEU A 82 -3.84 -13.45 5.51
N VAL A 83 -4.97 -14.03 5.91
CA VAL A 83 -5.77 -13.51 7.04
C VAL A 83 -4.99 -13.57 8.35
N PRO A 84 -4.42 -14.72 8.79
CA PRO A 84 -3.61 -14.78 10.00
C PRO A 84 -2.36 -13.90 9.95
N PHE A 85 -1.81 -13.65 8.76
CA PHE A 85 -0.73 -12.70 8.59
C PHE A 85 -1.20 -11.28 8.89
N LEU A 86 -2.30 -10.84 8.27
CA LEU A 86 -2.86 -9.51 8.44
C LEU A 86 -3.25 -9.23 9.90
N GLU A 87 -3.86 -10.19 10.61
CA GLU A 87 -4.23 -10.07 12.03
C GLU A 87 -3.06 -9.69 12.96
N ASN A 88 -1.83 -9.91 12.49
CA ASN A 88 -0.62 -9.53 13.22
C ASN A 88 -0.01 -8.18 12.76
N CYS A 89 -0.71 -7.46 11.87
CA CYS A 89 -0.29 -6.15 11.39
C CYS A 89 -1.16 -5.05 12.00
N ASP A 90 -0.60 -3.85 12.15
CA ASP A 90 -1.32 -2.68 12.64
C ASP A 90 -2.02 -1.93 11.54
N TYR A 91 -1.43 -1.94 10.35
CA TYR A 91 -1.90 -1.18 9.19
C TYR A 91 -1.70 -1.97 7.90
N TYR A 92 -2.56 -1.69 6.94
CA TYR A 92 -2.36 -2.06 5.54
C TYR A 92 -2.12 -0.78 4.73
N ILE A 93 -1.01 -0.72 4.00
CA ILE A 93 -0.68 0.41 3.12
C ILE A 93 -0.17 -0.11 1.78
N GLY A 94 -0.56 0.50 0.67
CA GLY A 94 0.01 0.19 -0.65
C GLY A 94 -1.01 0.08 -1.77
N ASN A 95 -0.69 -0.73 -2.80
CA ASN A 95 -1.58 -0.92 -3.94
C ASN A 95 -2.89 -1.61 -3.54
N GLU A 96 -3.97 -1.24 -4.21
CA GLU A 96 -5.27 -1.89 -4.04
C GLU A 96 -5.23 -3.37 -4.45
N GLY A 97 -6.14 -4.17 -3.87
CA GLY A 97 -6.29 -5.59 -4.19
C GLY A 97 -7.08 -6.35 -3.14
N GLY A 98 -7.25 -7.66 -3.34
CA GLY A 98 -8.00 -8.51 -2.43
C GLY A 98 -7.53 -8.46 -0.97
N ALA A 99 -6.23 -8.32 -0.74
CA ALA A 99 -5.65 -8.19 0.59
C ALA A 99 -6.16 -6.97 1.37
N ARG A 100 -6.39 -5.83 0.68
CA ARG A 100 -6.97 -4.65 1.31
C ARG A 100 -8.39 -4.91 1.81
N HIS A 101 -9.21 -5.60 1.01
CA HIS A 101 -10.58 -5.93 1.42
C HIS A 101 -10.60 -6.85 2.64
N LEU A 102 -9.67 -7.81 2.70
CA LEU A 102 -9.51 -8.68 3.87
C LEU A 102 -9.06 -7.87 5.10
N ALA A 103 -8.06 -7.01 4.96
CA ALA A 103 -7.58 -6.14 6.03
C ALA A 103 -8.71 -5.26 6.59
N GLN A 104 -9.49 -4.64 5.71
CA GLN A 104 -10.69 -3.86 6.10
C GLN A 104 -11.72 -4.74 6.82
N GLY A 105 -11.98 -5.96 6.30
CA GLY A 105 -12.97 -6.88 6.87
C GLY A 105 -12.62 -7.37 8.27
N ILE A 106 -11.35 -7.49 8.62
CA ILE A 106 -10.87 -7.84 9.97
C ILE A 106 -10.57 -6.61 10.85
N GLY A 107 -10.87 -5.40 10.35
CA GLY A 107 -10.82 -4.16 11.13
C GLY A 107 -9.46 -3.47 11.20
N ILE A 108 -8.50 -3.87 10.38
CA ILE A 108 -7.18 -3.21 10.30
C ILE A 108 -7.33 -1.90 9.51
N PRO A 109 -6.79 -0.77 10.01
CA PRO A 109 -6.73 0.47 9.26
C PRO A 109 -6.02 0.31 7.92
N THR A 110 -6.66 0.78 6.83
CA THR A 110 -6.16 0.61 5.46
C THR A 110 -6.01 1.93 4.73
N PHE A 111 -4.88 2.11 4.03
CA PHE A 111 -4.74 3.11 2.98
C PHE A 111 -4.32 2.43 1.68
N ALA A 112 -5.07 2.65 0.61
CA ALA A 112 -4.80 2.04 -0.68
C ALA A 112 -4.71 3.05 -1.81
N ILE A 113 -3.75 2.81 -2.71
CA ILE A 113 -3.63 3.50 -3.98
C ILE A 113 -4.35 2.65 -5.02
N PHE A 114 -5.45 3.18 -5.53
CA PHE A 114 -6.30 2.50 -6.48
C PHE A 114 -5.80 2.70 -7.91
N ASN A 115 -6.08 1.73 -8.77
CA ASN A 115 -5.74 1.83 -10.17
C ASN A 115 -6.52 2.98 -10.86
N PRO A 116 -6.01 3.49 -12.00
CA PRO A 116 -6.58 4.65 -12.66
C PRO A 116 -8.06 4.54 -13.08
N SER A 117 -8.53 3.31 -13.33
CA SER A 117 -9.93 3.05 -13.73
C SER A 117 -10.84 2.75 -12.54
N ALA A 118 -10.33 2.74 -11.32
CA ALA A 118 -11.15 2.45 -10.15
C ALA A 118 -11.89 3.70 -9.66
N GLU A 119 -13.20 3.63 -9.60
CA GLU A 119 -14.01 4.63 -8.91
C GLU A 119 -14.07 4.29 -7.42
N LEU A 120 -13.57 5.20 -6.57
CA LEU A 120 -13.49 4.93 -5.12
C LEU A 120 -14.85 4.61 -4.50
N LYS A 121 -15.93 5.24 -4.97
CA LYS A 121 -17.29 4.95 -4.49
C LYS A 121 -17.71 3.48 -4.62
N GLU A 122 -17.11 2.75 -5.59
CA GLU A 122 -17.40 1.33 -5.82
C GLU A 122 -16.43 0.41 -5.08
N TRP A 123 -15.15 0.81 -5.05
CA TRP A 123 -14.06 -0.06 -4.60
C TRP A 123 -13.56 0.24 -3.19
N LEU A 124 -13.94 1.38 -2.61
CA LEU A 124 -13.65 1.73 -1.21
C LEU A 124 -14.97 1.81 -0.42
N PRO A 125 -15.60 0.68 -0.09
CA PRO A 125 -16.81 0.69 0.71
C PRO A 125 -16.50 1.23 2.12
N PHE A 126 -17.43 2.02 2.64
CA PHE A 126 -17.33 2.60 3.99
C PHE A 126 -16.04 3.41 4.22
N PRO A 127 -15.75 4.45 3.39
CA PRO A 127 -14.61 5.31 3.61
C PRO A 127 -14.70 5.97 4.99
N SER A 128 -13.60 6.00 5.70
CA SER A 128 -13.51 6.54 7.06
C SER A 128 -12.05 6.83 7.40
N GLU A 129 -11.80 7.33 8.60
CA GLU A 129 -10.43 7.50 9.12
C GLU A 129 -9.64 6.17 9.20
N LYS A 130 -10.35 5.02 9.21
CA LYS A 130 -9.75 3.69 9.16
C LYS A 130 -9.63 3.12 7.75
N ASN A 131 -10.41 3.62 6.79
CA ASN A 131 -10.47 3.08 5.44
C ASN A 131 -10.28 4.21 4.43
N MET A 132 -9.05 4.45 4.06
CA MET A 132 -8.63 5.55 3.20
C MET A 132 -8.14 5.03 1.84
N GLY A 133 -8.30 5.86 0.84
CA GLY A 133 -7.80 5.53 -0.50
C GLY A 133 -7.70 6.74 -1.40
N ILE A 134 -6.94 6.60 -2.47
CA ILE A 134 -6.79 7.61 -3.53
C ILE A 134 -6.70 6.92 -4.89
N SER A 135 -7.32 7.52 -5.89
CA SER A 135 -7.23 7.09 -7.29
C SER A 135 -6.75 8.26 -8.16
N PRO A 136 -6.06 8.02 -9.28
CA PRO A 136 -5.70 9.08 -10.22
C PRO A 136 -6.89 9.92 -10.71
N ILE A 137 -8.09 9.33 -10.82
CA ILE A 137 -9.29 10.04 -11.23
C ILE A 137 -9.69 11.14 -10.24
N ASP A 138 -9.40 10.96 -8.95
CA ASP A 138 -9.68 11.96 -7.91
C ASP A 138 -8.82 13.23 -8.07
N MET A 139 -7.77 13.13 -8.88
CA MET A 139 -6.86 14.27 -9.14
C MET A 139 -7.32 15.14 -10.31
N ILE A 140 -8.31 14.71 -11.08
CA ILE A 140 -8.81 15.44 -12.26
C ILE A 140 -9.27 16.86 -11.87
N GLU A 141 -10.13 16.97 -10.88
CA GLU A 141 -10.63 18.26 -10.41
C GLU A 141 -9.52 19.12 -9.80
N LYS A 142 -8.71 18.51 -8.92
CA LYS A 142 -7.60 19.22 -8.26
C LYS A 142 -6.59 19.79 -9.23
N LYS A 143 -6.38 19.11 -10.37
CA LYS A 143 -5.40 19.52 -11.41
C LYS A 143 -6.06 20.22 -12.60
N SER A 144 -7.38 20.49 -12.55
CA SER A 144 -8.14 21.09 -13.66
C SER A 144 -7.89 20.37 -14.99
N LEU A 145 -7.81 19.03 -14.94
CA LEU A 145 -7.51 18.20 -16.10
C LEU A 145 -8.81 17.75 -16.78
N PRO A 146 -9.01 18.02 -18.10
CA PRO A 146 -10.18 17.52 -18.81
C PRO A 146 -10.21 15.99 -18.82
N LEU A 147 -11.39 15.38 -18.57
CA LEU A 147 -11.57 13.93 -18.56
C LEU A 147 -11.13 13.27 -19.86
N GLU A 148 -11.39 13.91 -21.01
CA GLU A 148 -10.94 13.39 -22.31
C GLU A 148 -9.41 13.29 -22.42
N LYS A 149 -8.69 14.22 -21.79
CA LYS A 149 -7.23 14.18 -21.73
C LYS A 149 -6.76 13.06 -20.82
N PHE A 150 -7.38 12.94 -19.63
CA PHE A 150 -7.10 11.86 -18.71
C PHE A 150 -7.28 10.48 -19.36
N ASN A 151 -8.37 10.27 -20.09
CA ASN A 151 -8.68 8.99 -20.75
C ASN A 151 -7.70 8.62 -21.90
N LYS A 152 -6.94 9.59 -22.40
CA LYS A 152 -5.89 9.36 -23.40
C LYS A 152 -4.51 9.07 -22.79
N MET A 153 -4.34 9.27 -21.49
CA MET A 153 -3.09 9.00 -20.78
C MET A 153 -2.90 7.49 -20.58
N SER A 154 -1.66 7.05 -20.62
CA SER A 154 -1.29 5.71 -20.18
C SER A 154 -1.55 5.56 -18.66
N PRO A 155 -1.70 4.33 -18.13
CA PRO A 155 -1.83 4.12 -16.69
C PRO A 155 -0.69 4.73 -15.87
N GLU A 156 0.52 4.72 -16.39
CA GLU A 156 1.69 5.32 -15.74
C GLU A 156 1.59 6.84 -15.67
N GLU A 157 1.17 7.49 -16.77
CA GLU A 157 0.91 8.93 -16.79
C GLU A 157 -0.24 9.31 -15.85
N GLN A 158 -1.31 8.51 -15.80
CA GLN A 158 -2.42 8.72 -14.87
C GLN A 158 -1.95 8.61 -13.41
N PHE A 159 -1.16 7.59 -13.06
CA PHE A 159 -0.57 7.47 -11.73
C PHE A 159 0.37 8.63 -11.39
N SER A 160 1.03 9.25 -12.37
CA SER A 160 1.90 10.41 -12.14
C SER A 160 1.14 11.62 -11.58
N LEU A 161 -0.18 11.68 -11.75
CA LEU A 161 -1.03 12.73 -11.20
C LEU A 161 -1.08 12.72 -9.67
N ILE A 162 -0.87 11.55 -9.06
CA ILE A 162 -0.75 11.40 -7.61
C ILE A 162 0.72 11.63 -7.24
N ASP A 163 1.02 12.73 -6.56
CA ASP A 163 2.36 12.98 -6.08
C ASP A 163 2.69 12.21 -4.80
N LEU A 164 3.98 12.03 -4.55
CA LEU A 164 4.47 11.27 -3.42
C LEU A 164 4.09 11.91 -2.07
N GLU A 165 4.06 13.24 -2.01
CA GLU A 165 3.74 13.96 -0.77
C GLU A 165 2.28 13.73 -0.36
N THR A 166 1.36 13.71 -1.33
CA THR A 166 -0.05 13.36 -1.06
C THR A 166 -0.15 11.97 -0.43
N ILE A 167 0.58 10.98 -0.96
CA ILE A 167 0.55 9.61 -0.44
C ILE A 167 1.18 9.53 0.95
N LYS A 168 2.28 10.23 1.20
CA LYS A 168 2.89 10.31 2.54
C LYS A 168 1.92 10.92 3.54
N GLN A 169 1.30 12.05 3.20
CA GLN A 169 0.33 12.72 4.07
C GLN A 169 -0.86 11.82 4.42
N MET A 170 -1.44 11.11 3.44
CA MET A 170 -2.55 10.20 3.70
C MET A 170 -2.13 8.99 4.54
N SER A 171 -0.92 8.46 4.32
CA SER A 171 -0.38 7.37 5.15
C SER A 171 -0.13 7.84 6.58
N ASP A 172 0.39 9.04 6.75
CA ASP A 172 0.60 9.66 8.05
C ASP A 172 -0.73 9.88 8.79
N GLU A 173 -1.74 10.40 8.09
CA GLU A 173 -3.08 10.61 8.63
C GLU A 173 -3.68 9.29 9.14
N LEU A 174 -3.58 8.22 8.34
CA LEU A 174 -4.04 6.89 8.76
C LEU A 174 -3.38 6.46 10.07
N ILE A 175 -2.04 6.54 10.15
CA ILE A 175 -1.27 6.09 11.32
C ILE A 175 -1.60 6.96 12.52
N GLU A 176 -1.57 8.30 12.39
CA GLU A 176 -1.79 9.23 13.50
C GLU A 176 -3.19 9.08 14.12
N LYS A 177 -4.22 8.87 13.30
CA LYS A 177 -5.60 8.71 13.76
C LYS A 177 -5.90 7.33 14.35
N ASN A 178 -5.06 6.32 14.05
CA ASN A 178 -5.29 4.93 14.45
C ASN A 178 -4.14 4.33 15.26
N LYS A 179 -3.37 5.15 15.99
CA LYS A 179 -2.30 4.67 16.88
C LYS A 179 -2.86 3.66 17.89
N ARG A 180 -2.09 2.60 18.15
CA ARG A 180 -2.36 1.72 19.31
C ARG A 180 -2.39 2.59 20.58
N LYS A 181 -3.43 2.43 21.36
CA LYS A 181 -3.54 3.04 22.70
C LYS A 181 -2.65 2.29 23.67
#